data_bacdfbc66d5a2ee304d84947e09ccb0c
#
_entry.id   bacdfbc66d5a2ee304d84947e09ccb0c
#
_cell.length_a   1.000
_cell.length_b   1.000
_cell.length_c   1.000
_cell.angle_alpha   90.00
_cell.angle_beta   90.00
_cell.angle_gamma   90.00
#
_symmetry.space_group_name_H-M   'P 1'
#
loop_
_entity.id
_entity.type
_entity.pdbx_description
1 polymer ?
#
loop_
_entity_poly.entity_id
_entity_poly.type
_entity_poly.pdbx_seq_one_letter_code
_entity_poly.pdbx_strand_id
1 'polypeptide(L)'
;MAEAVGAGVRVLIAPDCFGDSLTAVQAALAIAEGWRRERPEDSLVLLPLSDGGPGFVEALTARHPGMQLRRSRVCGPLTERVDARWVFDPATATAYIECAQACGLALLGGPPTVRTAVAAHSRGVGQLIGEALECGARTIVVGLGGSGCTDGGRGLMDALGGFAEARRKLSGTHLIAATDVDHPLLGPSGAARVFGPQKGADPPTVDLLEARLGAWADELEAAAGRAVRATPGAGAAGGLGAALLALGARRESGAALIAEHSGAAAEIVRSDLLVTGEGRLDDQSLHGKVVGSLAAAAKSHAVPVLVLAGQVTLAPPALHEAGITAAYSLSEYAGTVARAIKDAAAQLSGLSARTAAELWKE
;
A
#
# COMPACT_ATOMS: atom_id res chain seq x y z
N MET A 1 -22.27 4.56 44.64
CA MET A 1 -22.17 4.98 43.24
C MET A 1 -21.32 3.93 42.51
N ALA A 2 -21.96 2.84 42.16
CA ALA A 2 -21.39 1.77 41.34
C ALA A 2 -22.48 1.50 40.31
N GLU A 3 -22.28 1.98 39.05
CA GLU A 3 -23.07 1.60 37.90
C GLU A 3 -22.66 2.48 36.71
N ALA A 4 -21.45 2.29 36.23
CA ALA A 4 -21.01 2.72 34.88
C ALA A 4 -19.91 1.81 34.35
N VAL A 5 -19.99 0.52 34.69
CA VAL A 5 -19.16 -0.52 34.07
C VAL A 5 -20.11 -1.29 33.14
N GLY A 6 -20.08 -1.04 31.81
CA GLY A 6 -20.77 -1.94 30.93
C GLY A 6 -21.41 -1.44 29.64
N ALA A 7 -21.29 -0.19 29.24
CA ALA A 7 -21.68 0.15 27.86
C ALA A 7 -20.48 -0.10 26.94
N GLY A 8 -20.57 -1.13 26.09
CA GLY A 8 -19.55 -1.38 25.07
C GLY A 8 -19.41 -0.17 24.16
N VAL A 9 -18.17 0.15 23.77
CA VAL A 9 -17.88 1.24 22.81
C VAL A 9 -17.78 0.69 21.39
N ARG A 10 -17.97 1.57 20.40
CA ARG A 10 -17.78 1.24 18.99
C ARG A 10 -16.34 1.54 18.59
N VAL A 11 -15.59 0.50 18.30
CA VAL A 11 -14.17 0.59 17.92
C VAL A 11 -14.03 0.33 16.42
N LEU A 12 -13.49 1.32 15.70
CA LEU A 12 -13.08 1.14 14.30
C LEU A 12 -11.65 0.63 14.26
N ILE A 13 -11.43 -0.54 13.68
CA ILE A 13 -10.11 -1.16 13.49
C ILE A 13 -9.73 -1.02 12.01
N ALA A 14 -8.83 -0.08 11.72
CA ALA A 14 -8.48 0.33 10.35
C ALA A 14 -6.95 0.35 10.12
N PRO A 15 -6.26 -0.79 10.18
CA PRO A 15 -4.82 -0.86 9.94
C PRO A 15 -4.48 -0.88 8.45
N ASP A 16 -3.24 -0.47 8.14
CA ASP A 16 -2.51 -0.81 6.92
C ASP A 16 -1.78 -2.17 7.07
N CYS A 17 -1.06 -2.60 6.05
CA CYS A 17 -0.20 -3.78 6.11
C CYS A 17 1.02 -3.56 7.03
N PHE A 18 1.54 -4.65 7.59
CA PHE A 18 2.76 -4.65 8.40
C PHE A 18 3.95 -5.17 7.56
N GLY A 19 4.28 -4.42 6.52
CA GLY A 19 5.27 -4.83 5.52
C GLY A 19 4.89 -6.19 4.92
N ASP A 20 5.88 -7.10 4.84
CA ASP A 20 5.65 -8.45 4.34
C ASP A 20 5.13 -9.44 5.42
N SER A 21 4.94 -8.97 6.67
CA SER A 21 4.57 -9.85 7.79
C SER A 21 3.08 -10.13 7.87
N LEU A 22 2.24 -9.09 7.69
CA LEU A 22 0.78 -9.21 7.73
C LEU A 22 0.14 -8.32 6.66
N THR A 23 -0.86 -8.85 5.96
CA THR A 23 -1.77 -8.00 5.17
C THR A 23 -2.63 -7.16 6.12
N ALA A 24 -3.20 -6.07 5.62
CA ALA A 24 -4.11 -5.22 6.40
C ALA A 24 -5.29 -6.01 6.98
N VAL A 25 -5.83 -6.98 6.21
CA VAL A 25 -6.90 -7.88 6.66
C VAL A 25 -6.44 -8.77 7.82
N GLN A 26 -5.26 -9.38 7.71
CA GLN A 26 -4.68 -10.19 8.78
C GLN A 26 -4.40 -9.36 10.04
N ALA A 27 -3.89 -8.14 9.87
CA ALA A 27 -3.65 -7.21 10.97
C ALA A 27 -4.97 -6.81 11.66
N ALA A 28 -6.01 -6.46 10.89
CA ALA A 28 -7.33 -6.13 11.44
C ALA A 28 -7.93 -7.30 12.23
N LEU A 29 -7.83 -8.52 11.71
CA LEU A 29 -8.31 -9.72 12.40
C LEU A 29 -7.52 -10.00 13.70
N ALA A 30 -6.20 -9.87 13.67
CA ALA A 30 -5.35 -10.07 14.85
C ALA A 30 -5.65 -9.02 15.94
N ILE A 31 -5.81 -7.74 15.56
CA ILE A 31 -6.21 -6.68 16.48
C ILE A 31 -7.59 -6.99 17.09
N ALA A 32 -8.57 -7.34 16.26
CA ALA A 32 -9.92 -7.64 16.72
C ALA A 32 -9.97 -8.87 17.64
N GLU A 33 -9.18 -9.90 17.36
CA GLU A 33 -9.08 -11.08 18.22
C GLU A 33 -8.54 -10.71 19.61
N GLY A 34 -7.45 -9.94 19.66
CA GLY A 34 -6.88 -9.47 20.92
C GLY A 34 -7.83 -8.60 21.72
N TRP A 35 -8.47 -7.65 21.04
CA TRP A 35 -9.44 -6.73 21.66
C TRP A 35 -10.61 -7.45 22.29
N ARG A 36 -11.25 -8.38 21.57
CA ARG A 36 -12.41 -9.16 22.06
C ARG A 36 -12.11 -10.01 23.28
N ARG A 37 -10.87 -10.41 23.50
CA ARG A 37 -10.49 -11.19 24.70
C ARG A 37 -10.65 -10.39 25.98
N GLU A 38 -10.40 -9.09 25.93
CA GLU A 38 -10.45 -8.20 27.10
C GLU A 38 -11.74 -7.37 27.15
N ARG A 39 -12.31 -7.09 25.99
CA ARG A 39 -13.48 -6.23 25.80
C ARG A 39 -14.52 -6.89 24.87
N PRO A 40 -15.15 -8.01 25.30
CA PRO A 40 -16.13 -8.72 24.48
C PRO A 40 -17.43 -7.92 24.23
N GLU A 41 -17.73 -6.92 25.07
CA GLU A 41 -18.89 -6.03 24.96
C GLU A 41 -18.73 -4.96 23.87
N ASP A 42 -17.50 -4.66 23.43
CA ASP A 42 -17.26 -3.62 22.42
C ASP A 42 -17.71 -4.06 21.01
N SER A 43 -18.30 -3.11 20.29
CA SER A 43 -18.69 -3.32 18.89
C SER A 43 -17.51 -3.01 17.97
N LEU A 44 -16.95 -4.04 17.32
CA LEU A 44 -15.78 -3.90 16.45
C LEU A 44 -16.18 -3.80 14.99
N VAL A 45 -15.74 -2.74 14.31
CA VAL A 45 -15.84 -2.55 12.86
C VAL A 45 -14.47 -2.69 12.25
N LEU A 46 -14.28 -3.68 11.39
CA LEU A 46 -13.02 -3.92 10.71
C LEU A 46 -13.03 -3.23 9.35
N LEU A 47 -12.02 -2.39 9.13
CA LEU A 47 -11.84 -1.60 7.93
C LEU A 47 -10.37 -1.64 7.49
N PRO A 48 -9.85 -2.79 7.01
CA PRO A 48 -8.48 -2.84 6.52
C PRO A 48 -8.30 -1.86 5.36
N LEU A 49 -7.20 -1.11 5.37
CA LEU A 49 -6.88 -0.10 4.38
C LEU A 49 -5.56 -0.42 3.67
N SER A 50 -5.18 0.39 2.69
CA SER A 50 -3.92 0.27 1.97
C SER A 50 -3.53 1.62 1.37
N ASP A 51 -2.24 1.88 1.26
CA ASP A 51 -1.65 3.02 0.55
C ASP A 51 -1.43 2.76 -0.96
N GLY A 52 -2.03 1.70 -1.51
CA GLY A 52 -1.79 1.21 -2.87
C GLY A 52 -0.75 0.09 -2.94
N GLY A 53 -0.25 -0.36 -1.78
CA GLY A 53 0.66 -1.49 -1.63
C GLY A 53 -0.05 -2.84 -1.51
N PRO A 54 0.65 -3.87 -1.01
CA PRO A 54 0.10 -5.20 -0.81
C PRO A 54 -1.16 -5.18 0.05
N GLY A 55 -2.23 -5.84 -0.45
CA GLY A 55 -3.55 -5.82 0.19
C GLY A 55 -4.53 -4.79 -0.37
N PHE A 56 -4.12 -3.96 -1.35
CA PHE A 56 -4.98 -3.00 -2.04
C PHE A 56 -6.23 -3.66 -2.62
N VAL A 57 -6.08 -4.77 -3.32
CA VAL A 57 -7.18 -5.56 -3.88
C VAL A 57 -8.08 -6.15 -2.80
N GLU A 58 -7.49 -6.65 -1.70
CA GLU A 58 -8.24 -7.25 -0.59
C GLU A 58 -9.06 -6.20 0.17
N ALA A 59 -8.47 -5.02 0.42
CA ALA A 59 -9.15 -3.92 1.09
C ALA A 59 -10.40 -3.45 0.33
N LEU A 60 -10.31 -3.36 -0.99
CA LEU A 60 -11.44 -2.99 -1.86
C LEU A 60 -12.56 -4.02 -1.84
N THR A 61 -12.21 -5.32 -1.92
CA THR A 61 -13.23 -6.38 -2.00
C THR A 61 -13.94 -6.67 -0.68
N ALA A 62 -13.30 -6.36 0.45
CA ALA A 62 -13.84 -6.64 1.77
C ALA A 62 -15.19 -5.96 2.05
N ARG A 63 -15.50 -4.84 1.40
CA ARG A 63 -16.70 -4.03 1.65
C ARG A 63 -17.62 -3.80 0.45
N HIS A 64 -17.22 -4.21 -0.73
CA HIS A 64 -17.99 -3.97 -1.94
C HIS A 64 -18.41 -5.29 -2.61
N PRO A 65 -19.55 -5.90 -2.19
CA PRO A 65 -20.01 -7.18 -2.73
C PRO A 65 -20.35 -7.13 -4.24
N GLY A 66 -20.51 -5.92 -4.81
CA GLY A 66 -20.70 -5.72 -6.25
C GLY A 66 -19.41 -5.76 -7.08
N MET A 67 -18.25 -5.60 -6.44
CA MET A 67 -16.96 -5.68 -7.11
C MET A 67 -16.60 -7.13 -7.43
N GLN A 68 -16.06 -7.36 -8.62
CA GLN A 68 -15.70 -8.68 -9.11
C GLN A 68 -14.22 -8.94 -8.94
N LEU A 69 -13.85 -9.85 -8.03
CA LEU A 69 -12.50 -10.34 -7.92
C LEU A 69 -12.15 -11.19 -9.15
N ARG A 70 -11.16 -10.77 -9.90
CA ARG A 70 -10.62 -11.46 -11.09
C ARG A 70 -9.29 -12.13 -10.75
N ARG A 71 -9.00 -13.20 -11.45
CA ARG A 71 -7.72 -13.93 -11.38
C ARG A 71 -7.14 -14.07 -12.76
N SER A 72 -5.88 -13.74 -12.91
CA SER A 72 -5.15 -13.76 -14.18
C SER A 72 -3.81 -14.44 -14.00
N ARG A 73 -3.43 -15.27 -14.95
CA ARG A 73 -2.12 -15.91 -14.95
C ARG A 73 -1.16 -15.13 -15.83
N VAL A 74 -0.37 -14.25 -15.22
CA VAL A 74 0.53 -13.29 -15.89
C VAL A 74 2.00 -13.59 -15.63
N CYS A 75 2.91 -12.89 -16.31
CA CYS A 75 4.33 -12.95 -15.99
C CYS A 75 4.59 -12.40 -14.60
N GLY A 76 5.33 -13.14 -13.79
CA GLY A 76 5.92 -12.66 -12.56
C GLY A 76 7.13 -11.76 -12.81
N PRO A 77 7.80 -11.29 -11.72
CA PRO A 77 8.95 -10.39 -11.84
C PRO A 77 10.17 -11.03 -12.53
N LEU A 78 10.28 -12.36 -12.48
CA LEU A 78 11.42 -13.13 -13.03
C LEU A 78 11.00 -14.07 -14.17
N THR A 79 10.02 -13.68 -14.98
CA THR A 79 9.47 -14.41 -16.14
C THR A 79 8.59 -15.62 -15.83
N GLU A 80 8.66 -16.21 -14.66
CA GLU A 80 7.75 -17.28 -14.25
C GLU A 80 6.30 -16.75 -14.19
N ARG A 81 5.33 -17.65 -14.43
CA ARG A 81 3.94 -17.26 -14.36
C ARG A 81 3.43 -17.27 -12.94
N VAL A 82 2.72 -16.20 -12.57
CA VAL A 82 2.07 -16.03 -11.28
C VAL A 82 0.56 -15.85 -11.44
N ASP A 83 -0.18 -16.28 -10.42
CA ASP A 83 -1.62 -16.05 -10.33
C ASP A 83 -1.85 -14.70 -9.63
N ALA A 84 -2.15 -13.67 -10.40
CA ALA A 84 -2.42 -12.32 -9.92
C ALA A 84 -3.92 -12.09 -9.72
N ARG A 85 -4.28 -11.40 -8.64
CA ARG A 85 -5.65 -10.97 -8.36
C ARG A 85 -5.79 -9.48 -8.67
N TRP A 86 -6.92 -9.10 -9.24
CA TRP A 86 -7.31 -7.73 -9.48
C TRP A 86 -8.82 -7.59 -9.39
N VAL A 87 -9.33 -6.38 -9.30
CA VAL A 87 -10.76 -6.13 -9.09
C VAL A 87 -11.33 -5.36 -10.27
N PHE A 88 -12.52 -5.75 -10.69
CA PHE A 88 -13.32 -4.99 -11.64
C PHE A 88 -14.64 -4.58 -10.99
N ASP A 89 -14.91 -3.29 -11.00
CA ASP A 89 -16.22 -2.73 -10.61
C ASP A 89 -17.05 -2.49 -11.86
N PRO A 90 -18.08 -3.31 -12.14
CA PRO A 90 -18.91 -3.16 -13.31
C PRO A 90 -19.83 -1.92 -13.25
N ALA A 91 -20.12 -1.39 -12.06
CA ALA A 91 -20.98 -0.23 -11.90
C ALA A 91 -20.33 1.05 -12.41
N THR A 92 -19.02 1.18 -12.21
CA THR A 92 -18.22 2.35 -12.62
C THR A 92 -17.31 2.05 -13.82
N ALA A 93 -17.26 0.79 -14.28
CA ALA A 93 -16.32 0.29 -15.27
C ALA A 93 -14.85 0.58 -14.86
N THR A 94 -14.54 0.40 -13.56
CA THR A 94 -13.20 0.67 -12.99
C THR A 94 -12.48 -0.64 -12.70
N ALA A 95 -11.23 -0.77 -13.15
CA ALA A 95 -10.33 -1.85 -12.77
C ALA A 95 -9.32 -1.36 -11.74
N TYR A 96 -9.11 -2.13 -10.68
CA TYR A 96 -8.11 -1.88 -9.64
C TYR A 96 -7.06 -2.99 -9.69
N ILE A 97 -5.84 -2.59 -9.96
CA ILE A 97 -4.68 -3.47 -10.15
C ILE A 97 -3.64 -3.13 -9.07
N GLU A 98 -3.22 -4.12 -8.31
CA GLU A 98 -2.09 -4.04 -7.39
C GLU A 98 -0.84 -4.54 -8.11
N CYS A 99 0.15 -3.67 -8.34
CA CYS A 99 1.36 -4.06 -9.08
C CYS A 99 2.13 -5.19 -8.40
N ALA A 100 2.07 -5.28 -7.06
CA ALA A 100 2.70 -6.32 -6.27
C ALA A 100 2.17 -7.72 -6.57
N GLN A 101 0.94 -7.87 -7.07
CA GLN A 101 0.39 -9.16 -7.50
C GLN A 101 1.12 -9.74 -8.74
N ALA A 102 1.78 -8.90 -9.52
CA ALA A 102 2.50 -9.30 -10.74
C ALA A 102 4.01 -9.06 -10.68
N CYS A 103 4.48 -8.06 -9.91
CA CYS A 103 5.90 -7.74 -9.83
C CYS A 103 6.37 -7.45 -8.39
N GLY A 104 5.71 -8.03 -7.38
CA GLY A 104 6.00 -7.81 -5.97
C GLY A 104 7.31 -8.43 -5.47
N LEU A 105 7.83 -7.89 -4.35
CA LEU A 105 8.99 -8.44 -3.64
C LEU A 105 8.76 -9.89 -3.21
N ALA A 106 7.57 -10.22 -2.72
CA ALA A 106 7.21 -11.57 -2.29
C ALA A 106 7.27 -12.62 -3.43
N LEU A 107 7.23 -12.19 -4.68
CA LEU A 107 7.28 -13.05 -5.87
C LEU A 107 8.71 -13.34 -6.36
N LEU A 108 9.75 -12.84 -5.68
CA LEU A 108 11.14 -13.07 -6.06
C LEU A 108 11.65 -14.48 -5.71
N GLY A 109 10.85 -15.28 -4.99
CA GLY A 109 11.18 -16.65 -4.62
C GLY A 109 12.17 -16.78 -3.45
N GLY A 110 12.43 -15.70 -2.72
CA GLY A 110 13.32 -15.63 -1.57
C GLY A 110 13.79 -14.22 -1.28
N PRO A 111 14.74 -14.02 -0.35
CA PRO A 111 15.31 -12.71 -0.07
C PRO A 111 15.83 -12.05 -1.34
N PRO A 112 15.62 -10.73 -1.52
CA PRO A 112 16.12 -10.00 -2.68
C PRO A 112 17.66 -10.09 -2.80
N THR A 113 18.16 -10.20 -4.02
CA THR A 113 19.59 -10.30 -4.35
C THR A 113 19.94 -9.33 -5.48
N VAL A 114 21.23 -9.07 -5.68
CA VAL A 114 21.74 -8.30 -6.84
C VAL A 114 21.18 -8.87 -8.16
N ARG A 115 21.16 -10.19 -8.31
CA ARG A 115 20.62 -10.85 -9.50
C ARG A 115 19.12 -10.54 -9.70
N THR A 116 18.32 -10.64 -8.66
CA THR A 116 16.88 -10.35 -8.75
C THR A 116 16.63 -8.86 -8.95
N ALA A 117 17.40 -7.97 -8.32
CA ALA A 117 17.29 -6.51 -8.51
C ALA A 117 17.52 -6.08 -9.97
N VAL A 118 18.47 -6.74 -10.65
CA VAL A 118 18.82 -6.45 -12.07
C VAL A 118 17.83 -7.08 -13.05
N ALA A 119 17.25 -8.24 -12.72
CA ALA A 119 16.44 -9.04 -13.62
C ALA A 119 14.94 -8.77 -13.51
N ALA A 120 14.46 -8.34 -12.33
CA ALA A 120 13.05 -8.17 -12.10
C ALA A 120 12.41 -7.09 -12.98
N HIS A 121 11.22 -7.37 -13.47
CA HIS A 121 10.52 -6.53 -14.45
C HIS A 121 9.00 -6.44 -14.18
N SER A 122 8.37 -5.43 -14.77
CA SER A 122 6.96 -5.07 -14.60
C SER A 122 6.01 -5.66 -15.67
N ARG A 123 6.44 -6.67 -16.46
CA ARG A 123 5.70 -7.17 -17.61
C ARG A 123 4.28 -7.62 -17.27
N GLY A 124 4.11 -8.31 -16.13
CA GLY A 124 2.80 -8.80 -15.70
C GLY A 124 1.79 -7.69 -15.42
N VAL A 125 2.25 -6.52 -14.97
CA VAL A 125 1.37 -5.36 -14.75
C VAL A 125 0.77 -4.89 -16.07
N GLY A 126 1.57 -4.83 -17.14
CA GLY A 126 1.08 -4.50 -18.48
C GLY A 126 0.07 -5.51 -19.01
N GLN A 127 0.25 -6.80 -18.69
CA GLN A 127 -0.73 -7.84 -19.05
C GLN A 127 -2.05 -7.65 -18.30
N LEU A 128 -2.02 -7.34 -16.99
CA LEU A 128 -3.23 -7.04 -16.21
C LEU A 128 -3.97 -5.82 -16.75
N ILE A 129 -3.25 -4.77 -17.16
CA ILE A 129 -3.85 -3.60 -17.81
C ILE A 129 -4.52 -4.01 -19.13
N GLY A 130 -3.88 -4.88 -19.93
CA GLY A 130 -4.47 -5.41 -21.18
C GLY A 130 -5.78 -6.14 -20.91
N GLU A 131 -5.79 -7.04 -19.94
CA GLU A 131 -7.01 -7.78 -19.54
C GLU A 131 -8.11 -6.87 -18.97
N ALA A 132 -7.73 -5.83 -18.22
CA ALA A 132 -8.69 -4.84 -17.74
C ALA A 132 -9.38 -4.10 -18.89
N LEU A 133 -8.61 -3.74 -19.93
CA LEU A 133 -9.16 -3.11 -21.14
C LEU A 133 -10.10 -4.08 -21.90
N GLU A 134 -9.73 -5.35 -22.02
CA GLU A 134 -10.57 -6.40 -22.62
C GLU A 134 -11.87 -6.62 -21.84
N CYS A 135 -11.85 -6.43 -20.52
CA CYS A 135 -13.04 -6.42 -19.67
C CYS A 135 -13.91 -5.16 -19.79
N GLY A 136 -13.47 -4.16 -20.58
CA GLY A 136 -14.22 -2.93 -20.81
C GLY A 136 -13.98 -1.85 -19.75
N ALA A 137 -12.84 -1.90 -19.04
CA ALA A 137 -12.50 -0.86 -18.07
C ALA A 137 -12.34 0.49 -18.77
N ARG A 138 -13.00 1.52 -18.22
CA ARG A 138 -12.89 2.92 -18.61
C ARG A 138 -11.98 3.71 -17.67
N THR A 139 -11.82 3.21 -16.46
CA THR A 139 -10.86 3.72 -15.48
C THR A 139 -9.99 2.55 -15.03
N ILE A 140 -8.68 2.74 -14.99
CA ILE A 140 -7.72 1.75 -14.50
C ILE A 140 -6.89 2.41 -13.41
N VAL A 141 -7.00 1.90 -12.19
CA VAL A 141 -6.23 2.32 -11.01
C VAL A 141 -5.12 1.30 -10.79
N VAL A 142 -3.88 1.74 -10.79
CA VAL A 142 -2.71 0.89 -10.53
C VAL A 142 -2.07 1.30 -9.21
N GLY A 143 -2.19 0.47 -8.20
CA GLY A 143 -1.51 0.62 -6.91
C GLY A 143 -0.02 0.28 -7.05
N LEU A 144 0.86 1.18 -6.61
CA LEU A 144 2.30 1.15 -6.89
C LEU A 144 3.17 0.74 -5.69
N GLY A 145 2.59 0.20 -4.60
CA GLY A 145 3.35 -0.28 -3.46
C GLY A 145 3.88 -1.72 -3.64
N GLY A 146 4.89 -2.10 -2.85
CA GLY A 146 5.37 -3.48 -2.71
C GLY A 146 6.11 -4.09 -3.91
N SER A 147 6.53 -3.30 -4.91
CA SER A 147 7.21 -3.80 -6.12
C SER A 147 8.62 -4.33 -5.86
N GLY A 148 8.99 -5.41 -6.53
CA GLY A 148 10.36 -5.98 -6.55
C GLY A 148 11.21 -5.54 -7.73
N CYS A 149 10.63 -4.92 -8.77
CA CYS A 149 11.34 -4.50 -9.99
C CYS A 149 11.86 -3.05 -9.91
N THR A 150 12.86 -2.74 -10.76
CA THR A 150 13.40 -1.38 -10.97
C THR A 150 13.70 -1.22 -12.46
N ASP A 151 12.67 -1.46 -13.29
CA ASP A 151 12.77 -1.46 -14.75
C ASP A 151 12.17 -0.21 -15.43
N GLY A 152 11.73 0.78 -14.63
CA GLY A 152 11.12 2.00 -15.15
C GLY A 152 9.76 1.78 -15.81
N GLY A 153 9.12 0.62 -15.59
CA GLY A 153 7.90 0.23 -16.30
C GLY A 153 8.16 -0.23 -17.74
N ARG A 154 9.41 -0.55 -18.10
CA ARG A 154 9.74 -1.03 -19.45
C ARG A 154 9.00 -2.33 -19.77
N GLY A 155 8.97 -3.27 -18.84
CA GLY A 155 8.23 -4.52 -19.01
C GLY A 155 6.72 -4.32 -19.21
N LEU A 156 6.10 -3.39 -18.50
CA LEU A 156 4.71 -3.00 -18.71
C LEU A 156 4.50 -2.50 -20.14
N MET A 157 5.38 -1.61 -20.59
CA MET A 157 5.31 -1.02 -21.92
C MET A 157 5.45 -2.07 -23.02
N ASP A 158 6.41 -2.99 -22.87
CA ASP A 158 6.61 -4.11 -23.78
C ASP A 158 5.39 -5.04 -23.85
N ALA A 159 4.73 -5.30 -22.72
CA ALA A 159 3.53 -6.15 -22.68
C ALA A 159 2.33 -5.51 -23.40
N LEU A 160 2.26 -4.19 -23.41
CA LEU A 160 1.22 -3.44 -24.13
C LEU A 160 1.53 -3.25 -25.63
N GLY A 161 2.72 -3.67 -26.10
CA GLY A 161 3.13 -3.58 -27.51
C GLY A 161 3.97 -2.35 -27.83
N GLY A 162 4.62 -1.75 -26.85
CA GLY A 162 5.38 -0.51 -26.96
C GLY A 162 4.52 0.74 -26.76
N PHE A 163 5.18 1.91 -26.66
CA PHE A 163 4.53 3.16 -26.27
C PHE A 163 3.36 3.56 -27.17
N ALA A 164 3.55 3.52 -28.48
CA ALA A 164 2.52 3.94 -29.45
C ALA A 164 1.27 3.07 -29.36
N GLU A 165 1.45 1.75 -29.25
CA GLU A 165 0.35 0.80 -29.14
C GLU A 165 -0.33 0.88 -27.78
N ALA A 166 0.44 1.02 -26.69
CA ALA A 166 -0.08 1.24 -25.35
C ALA A 166 -0.97 2.49 -25.29
N ARG A 167 -0.50 3.60 -25.88
CA ARG A 167 -1.27 4.85 -25.96
C ARG A 167 -2.55 4.69 -26.78
N ARG A 168 -2.48 3.92 -27.87
CA ARG A 168 -3.66 3.61 -28.69
C ARG A 168 -4.69 2.78 -27.91
N LYS A 169 -4.25 1.72 -27.23
CA LYS A 169 -5.11 0.84 -26.42
C LYS A 169 -5.78 1.58 -25.26
N LEU A 170 -5.06 2.51 -24.63
CA LEU A 170 -5.53 3.32 -23.50
C LEU A 170 -6.30 4.57 -23.93
N SER A 171 -6.51 4.77 -25.23
CA SER A 171 -7.29 5.92 -25.72
C SER A 171 -8.73 5.88 -25.18
N GLY A 172 -9.14 6.96 -24.51
CA GLY A 172 -10.45 7.03 -23.86
C GLY A 172 -10.54 6.35 -22.47
N THR A 173 -9.42 5.82 -21.95
CA THR A 173 -9.34 5.24 -20.60
C THR A 173 -8.70 6.24 -19.65
N HIS A 174 -9.30 6.41 -18.48
CA HIS A 174 -8.69 7.16 -17.38
C HIS A 174 -7.70 6.26 -16.64
N LEU A 175 -6.42 6.61 -16.71
CA LEU A 175 -5.35 5.88 -16.02
C LEU A 175 -4.95 6.64 -14.74
N ILE A 176 -4.90 5.92 -13.62
CA ILE A 176 -4.55 6.46 -12.31
C ILE A 176 -3.37 5.67 -11.75
N ALA A 177 -2.31 6.37 -11.38
CA ALA A 177 -1.18 5.84 -10.65
C ALA A 177 -1.40 6.14 -9.15
N ALA A 178 -1.85 5.13 -8.41
CA ALA A 178 -2.17 5.23 -6.99
C ALA A 178 -0.90 5.05 -6.16
N THR A 179 -0.39 6.16 -5.60
CA THR A 179 0.83 6.17 -4.78
C THR A 179 0.95 7.41 -3.92
N ASP A 180 1.43 7.21 -2.70
CA ASP A 180 1.76 8.29 -1.75
C ASP A 180 3.24 8.68 -1.80
N VAL A 181 4.01 8.06 -2.69
CA VAL A 181 5.43 8.34 -2.92
C VAL A 181 5.60 9.49 -3.89
N ASP A 182 6.40 10.51 -3.50
CA ASP A 182 6.71 11.71 -4.30
C ASP A 182 8.04 11.64 -5.05
N HIS A 183 8.80 10.59 -4.88
CA HIS A 183 10.13 10.43 -5.43
C HIS A 183 10.15 10.56 -6.97
N PRO A 184 11.12 11.31 -7.54
CA PRO A 184 11.35 11.34 -8.98
C PRO A 184 11.93 10.01 -9.45
N LEU A 185 12.03 9.83 -10.76
CA LEU A 185 12.62 8.63 -11.34
C LEU A 185 14.12 8.53 -11.06
N LEU A 186 14.85 9.63 -11.18
CA LEU A 186 16.31 9.70 -11.15
C LEU A 186 16.83 10.66 -10.07
N GLY A 187 18.13 10.58 -9.80
CA GLY A 187 18.84 11.44 -8.87
C GLY A 187 18.95 10.88 -7.45
N PRO A 188 19.46 11.68 -6.49
CA PRO A 188 19.71 11.22 -5.12
C PRO A 188 18.47 10.68 -4.40
N SER A 189 17.30 11.22 -4.71
CA SER A 189 15.99 10.77 -4.23
C SER A 189 15.22 9.93 -5.25
N GLY A 190 15.89 9.41 -6.29
CA GLY A 190 15.28 8.63 -7.37
C GLY A 190 15.03 7.17 -7.02
N ALA A 191 14.32 6.49 -7.91
CA ALA A 191 13.84 5.12 -7.72
C ALA A 191 14.94 4.12 -7.37
N ALA A 192 16.07 4.13 -8.10
CA ALA A 192 17.15 3.19 -7.87
C ALA A 192 17.86 3.43 -6.53
N ARG A 193 18.11 4.69 -6.19
CA ARG A 193 18.87 5.06 -5.00
C ARG A 193 18.08 4.84 -3.71
N VAL A 194 16.80 5.20 -3.71
CA VAL A 194 15.95 5.10 -2.52
C VAL A 194 15.45 3.67 -2.32
N PHE A 195 14.96 3.02 -3.37
CA PHE A 195 14.27 1.74 -3.25
C PHE A 195 15.09 0.54 -3.75
N GLY A 196 16.22 0.76 -4.44
CA GLY A 196 17.09 -0.32 -4.93
C GLY A 196 17.66 -1.20 -3.81
N PRO A 197 18.20 -0.64 -2.71
CA PRO A 197 18.76 -1.44 -1.62
C PRO A 197 17.82 -2.47 -1.03
N GLN A 198 16.56 -2.10 -0.75
CA GLN A 198 15.57 -3.05 -0.24
C GLN A 198 15.15 -4.13 -1.24
N LYS A 199 15.44 -3.92 -2.53
CA LYS A 199 15.23 -4.89 -3.62
C LYS A 199 16.47 -5.73 -3.93
N GLY A 200 17.51 -5.62 -3.09
CA GLY A 200 18.74 -6.41 -3.18
C GLY A 200 19.86 -5.78 -3.98
N ALA A 201 19.75 -4.52 -4.39
CA ALA A 201 20.81 -3.82 -5.09
C ALA A 201 21.91 -3.36 -4.11
N ASP A 202 23.15 -3.74 -4.37
CA ASP A 202 24.34 -3.16 -3.76
C ASP A 202 24.70 -1.81 -4.44
N PRO A 203 25.62 -1.02 -3.88
CA PRO A 203 25.94 0.30 -4.46
C PRO A 203 26.31 0.29 -5.95
N PRO A 204 27.15 -0.63 -6.47
CA PRO A 204 27.39 -0.72 -7.92
C PRO A 204 26.13 -1.05 -8.73
N THR A 205 25.26 -1.89 -8.18
CA THR A 205 23.98 -2.24 -8.85
C THR A 205 23.03 -1.06 -8.86
N VAL A 206 22.98 -0.26 -7.79
CA VAL A 206 22.18 0.98 -7.76
C VAL A 206 22.63 1.92 -8.88
N ASP A 207 23.95 2.12 -9.08
CA ASP A 207 24.47 2.96 -10.17
C ASP A 207 24.12 2.40 -11.56
N LEU A 208 24.19 1.08 -11.73
CA LEU A 208 23.73 0.40 -12.95
C LEU A 208 22.25 0.62 -13.24
N LEU A 209 21.40 0.46 -12.22
CA LEU A 209 19.95 0.66 -12.35
C LEU A 209 19.62 2.13 -12.63
N GLU A 210 20.29 3.07 -11.98
CA GLU A 210 20.14 4.50 -12.23
C GLU A 210 20.49 4.85 -13.70
N ALA A 211 21.60 4.33 -14.22
CA ALA A 211 21.99 4.53 -15.61
C ALA A 211 20.96 3.93 -16.60
N ARG A 212 20.45 2.72 -16.31
CA ARG A 212 19.40 2.08 -17.13
C ARG A 212 18.11 2.88 -17.13
N LEU A 213 17.69 3.38 -15.98
CA LEU A 213 16.50 4.23 -15.85
C LEU A 213 16.69 5.56 -16.60
N GLY A 214 17.91 6.12 -16.58
CA GLY A 214 18.24 7.32 -17.34
C GLY A 214 18.07 7.15 -18.85
N ALA A 215 18.68 6.09 -19.39
CA ALA A 215 18.54 5.75 -20.83
C ALA A 215 17.08 5.47 -21.19
N TRP A 216 16.37 4.74 -20.34
CA TRP A 216 14.93 4.47 -20.56
C TRP A 216 14.09 5.74 -20.48
N ALA A 217 14.38 6.67 -19.58
CA ALA A 217 13.69 7.95 -19.49
C ALA A 217 13.82 8.77 -20.77
N ASP A 218 15.01 8.76 -21.41
CA ASP A 218 15.23 9.45 -22.67
C ASP A 218 14.33 8.87 -23.79
N GLU A 219 14.28 7.53 -23.92
CA GLU A 219 13.40 6.85 -24.86
C GLU A 219 11.90 7.17 -24.57
N LEU A 220 11.50 7.08 -23.30
CA LEU A 220 10.12 7.25 -22.87
C LEU A 220 9.62 8.68 -23.09
N GLU A 221 10.43 9.68 -22.70
CA GLU A 221 10.08 11.10 -22.87
C GLU A 221 10.05 11.55 -24.32
N ALA A 222 10.97 11.01 -25.14
CA ALA A 222 10.94 11.23 -26.58
C ALA A 222 9.65 10.68 -27.21
N ALA A 223 9.23 9.47 -26.81
CA ALA A 223 8.00 8.87 -27.32
C ALA A 223 6.75 9.58 -26.80
N ALA A 224 6.77 10.04 -25.54
CA ALA A 224 5.64 10.75 -24.90
C ALA A 224 5.48 12.21 -25.36
N GLY A 225 6.57 12.81 -25.87
CA GLY A 225 6.61 14.24 -26.19
C GLY A 225 6.57 15.18 -24.97
N ARG A 226 6.91 14.64 -23.78
CA ARG A 226 6.91 15.40 -22.51
C ARG A 226 7.87 14.78 -21.51
N ALA A 227 8.41 15.64 -20.61
CA ALA A 227 9.25 15.21 -19.51
C ALA A 227 8.39 14.57 -18.40
N VAL A 228 8.85 13.43 -17.87
CA VAL A 228 8.20 12.71 -16.75
C VAL A 228 9.17 12.35 -15.63
N ARG A 229 10.48 12.31 -15.89
CA ARG A 229 11.51 11.83 -14.94
C ARG A 229 11.53 12.59 -13.61
N ALA A 230 11.23 13.90 -13.64
CA ALA A 230 11.19 14.74 -12.44
C ALA A 230 9.80 14.88 -11.82
N THR A 231 8.76 14.27 -12.44
CA THR A 231 7.39 14.38 -11.93
C THR A 231 7.28 13.64 -10.60
N PRO A 232 6.63 14.20 -9.56
CA PRO A 232 6.35 13.50 -8.32
C PRO A 232 5.64 12.17 -8.57
N GLY A 233 6.15 11.09 -7.97
CA GLY A 233 5.63 9.73 -8.15
C GLY A 233 6.23 8.97 -9.34
N ALA A 234 7.05 9.60 -10.17
CA ALA A 234 7.72 8.91 -11.28
C ALA A 234 8.61 7.75 -10.84
N GLY A 235 9.25 7.87 -9.65
CA GLY A 235 10.07 6.83 -9.04
C GLY A 235 9.29 5.71 -8.36
N ALA A 236 7.98 5.85 -8.16
CA ALA A 236 7.17 4.84 -7.51
C ALA A 236 7.27 3.50 -8.22
N ALA A 237 7.28 2.42 -7.44
CA ALA A 237 7.38 1.04 -7.93
C ALA A 237 8.57 0.82 -8.88
N GLY A 238 9.75 1.39 -8.55
CA GLY A 238 10.96 1.22 -9.36
C GLY A 238 10.88 1.88 -10.74
N GLY A 239 10.12 2.98 -10.83
CA GLY A 239 9.91 3.77 -12.03
C GLY A 239 8.69 3.35 -12.86
N LEU A 240 7.90 2.38 -12.41
CA LEU A 240 6.61 2.05 -13.04
C LEU A 240 5.71 3.30 -13.12
N GLY A 241 5.79 4.18 -12.09
CA GLY A 241 5.13 5.48 -12.08
C GLY A 241 5.46 6.33 -13.29
N ALA A 242 6.73 6.40 -13.71
CA ALA A 242 7.13 7.17 -14.89
C ALA A 242 6.47 6.67 -16.17
N ALA A 243 6.39 5.33 -16.36
CA ALA A 243 5.73 4.75 -17.53
C ALA A 243 4.23 5.08 -17.55
N LEU A 244 3.54 4.96 -16.43
CA LEU A 244 2.12 5.30 -16.31
C LEU A 244 1.88 6.79 -16.55
N LEU A 245 2.70 7.65 -15.95
CA LEU A 245 2.63 9.10 -16.18
C LEU A 245 2.85 9.43 -17.65
N ALA A 246 3.83 8.81 -18.33
CA ALA A 246 4.08 9.01 -19.75
C ALA A 246 2.86 8.63 -20.61
N LEU A 247 2.13 7.58 -20.24
CA LEU A 247 0.89 7.15 -20.88
C LEU A 247 -0.32 8.06 -20.55
N GLY A 248 -0.15 9.05 -19.70
CA GLY A 248 -1.21 10.01 -19.37
C GLY A 248 -1.89 9.75 -18.04
N ALA A 249 -1.37 8.86 -17.21
CA ALA A 249 -1.91 8.66 -15.87
C ALA A 249 -1.90 9.96 -15.05
N ARG A 250 -2.94 10.12 -14.23
CA ARG A 250 -2.90 11.06 -13.11
C ARG A 250 -2.37 10.32 -11.88
N ARG A 251 -1.52 11.00 -11.11
CA ARG A 251 -1.15 10.50 -9.79
C ARG A 251 -2.25 10.85 -8.78
N GLU A 252 -2.65 9.87 -7.99
CA GLU A 252 -3.56 10.05 -6.87
C GLU A 252 -3.02 9.33 -5.63
N SER A 253 -3.40 9.80 -4.44
CA SER A 253 -3.03 9.14 -3.18
C SER A 253 -3.72 7.77 -3.11
N GLY A 254 -2.93 6.71 -2.90
CA GLY A 254 -3.47 5.36 -2.72
C GLY A 254 -4.30 5.26 -1.47
N ALA A 255 -3.85 5.85 -0.37
CA ALA A 255 -4.57 5.89 0.89
C ALA A 255 -5.90 6.65 0.77
N ALA A 256 -5.94 7.79 0.07
CA ALA A 256 -7.16 8.57 -0.14
C ALA A 256 -8.20 7.80 -0.99
N LEU A 257 -7.76 7.16 -2.06
CA LEU A 257 -8.62 6.33 -2.91
C LEU A 257 -9.29 5.20 -2.11
N ILE A 258 -8.50 4.49 -1.29
CA ILE A 258 -9.06 3.42 -0.44
C ILE A 258 -9.96 4.00 0.63
N ALA A 259 -9.60 5.10 1.29
CA ALA A 259 -10.42 5.73 2.32
C ALA A 259 -11.78 6.17 1.77
N GLU A 260 -11.82 6.75 0.57
CA GLU A 260 -13.04 7.15 -0.12
C GLU A 260 -13.93 5.94 -0.42
N HIS A 261 -13.37 4.91 -1.05
CA HIS A 261 -14.12 3.70 -1.41
C HIS A 261 -14.52 2.88 -0.18
N SER A 262 -13.72 2.88 0.89
CA SER A 262 -14.02 2.12 2.11
C SER A 262 -15.11 2.75 2.99
N GLY A 263 -15.45 4.01 2.77
CA GLY A 263 -16.35 4.77 3.64
C GLY A 263 -15.73 5.10 5.01
N ALA A 264 -14.39 5.16 5.09
CA ALA A 264 -13.67 5.39 6.35
C ALA A 264 -14.14 6.63 7.11
N ALA A 265 -14.36 7.74 6.41
CA ALA A 265 -14.84 8.98 7.03
C ALA A 265 -16.18 8.79 7.76
N ALA A 266 -17.14 8.10 7.14
CA ALA A 266 -18.44 7.83 7.75
C ALA A 266 -18.34 6.88 8.95
N GLU A 267 -17.42 5.91 8.91
CA GLU A 267 -17.20 5.00 10.04
C GLU A 267 -16.48 5.69 11.20
N ILE A 268 -15.52 6.57 10.94
CA ILE A 268 -14.85 7.38 11.98
C ILE A 268 -15.87 8.18 12.79
N VAL A 269 -16.77 8.90 12.10
CA VAL A 269 -17.81 9.72 12.76
C VAL A 269 -18.72 8.90 13.69
N ARG A 270 -18.92 7.61 13.38
CA ARG A 270 -19.78 6.71 14.16
C ARG A 270 -19.05 5.96 15.25
N SER A 271 -17.74 6.14 15.38
CA SER A 271 -16.90 5.36 16.29
C SER A 271 -16.47 6.18 17.49
N ASP A 272 -16.39 5.54 18.65
CA ASP A 272 -15.90 6.12 19.89
C ASP A 272 -14.38 6.05 19.98
N LEU A 273 -13.75 5.17 19.21
CA LEU A 273 -12.32 4.94 19.18
C LEU A 273 -11.90 4.43 17.79
N LEU A 274 -10.77 4.95 17.31
CA LEU A 274 -10.07 4.42 16.13
C LEU A 274 -8.80 3.69 16.57
N VAL A 275 -8.66 2.43 16.17
CA VAL A 275 -7.43 1.66 16.27
C VAL A 275 -6.88 1.44 14.86
N THR A 276 -5.70 1.97 14.59
CA THR A 276 -5.01 1.79 13.31
C THR A 276 -3.61 1.21 13.53
N GLY A 277 -2.87 0.95 12.47
CA GLY A 277 -1.52 0.41 12.58
C GLY A 277 -0.86 0.21 11.23
N GLU A 278 0.45 0.03 11.28
CA GLU A 278 1.30 -0.22 10.11
C GLU A 278 2.62 -0.89 10.54
N GLY A 279 3.47 -1.30 9.57
CA GLY A 279 4.76 -1.92 9.87
C GLY A 279 5.73 -1.01 10.60
N ARG A 280 5.75 0.29 10.30
CA ARG A 280 6.66 1.27 10.92
C ARG A 280 6.04 2.65 10.91
N LEU A 281 5.82 3.19 12.11
CA LEU A 281 5.32 4.54 12.32
C LEU A 281 6.52 5.51 12.41
N ASP A 282 6.71 6.30 11.36
CA ASP A 282 7.77 7.31 11.23
C ASP A 282 7.22 8.61 10.62
N ASP A 283 8.12 9.59 10.33
CA ASP A 283 7.70 10.87 9.76
C ASP A 283 6.94 10.73 8.44
N GLN A 284 7.25 9.74 7.61
CA GLN A 284 6.54 9.51 6.36
C GLN A 284 5.09 9.06 6.60
N SER A 285 4.83 8.37 7.70
CA SER A 285 3.49 7.90 8.08
C SER A 285 2.51 9.04 8.31
N LEU A 286 3.01 10.22 8.73
CA LEU A 286 2.20 11.41 8.99
C LEU A 286 1.89 12.23 7.73
N HIS A 287 2.58 11.95 6.61
CA HIS A 287 2.47 12.71 5.37
C HIS A 287 1.71 11.95 4.28
N GLY A 288 0.38 11.85 4.44
CA GLY A 288 -0.52 11.35 3.40
C GLY A 288 -0.71 9.82 3.35
N LYS A 289 -0.02 9.03 4.18
CA LYS A 289 -0.27 7.60 4.32
C LYS A 289 -1.52 7.29 5.15
N VAL A 290 -1.88 6.00 5.23
CA VAL A 290 -3.10 5.52 5.90
C VAL A 290 -3.23 6.06 7.32
N VAL A 291 -2.20 5.87 8.18
CA VAL A 291 -2.25 6.28 9.60
C VAL A 291 -2.43 7.79 9.74
N GLY A 292 -1.63 8.60 9.02
CA GLY A 292 -1.73 10.06 9.09
C GLY A 292 -3.06 10.59 8.57
N SER A 293 -3.56 10.03 7.47
CA SER A 293 -4.85 10.42 6.87
C SER A 293 -6.02 10.10 7.82
N LEU A 294 -6.00 8.92 8.44
CA LEU A 294 -7.00 8.52 9.43
C LEU A 294 -6.93 9.37 10.70
N ALA A 295 -5.72 9.64 11.20
CA ALA A 295 -5.53 10.47 12.40
C ALA A 295 -6.04 11.90 12.17
N ALA A 296 -5.77 12.50 11.01
CA ALA A 296 -6.28 13.80 10.64
C ALA A 296 -7.82 13.83 10.55
N ALA A 297 -8.42 12.81 9.94
CA ALA A 297 -9.87 12.66 9.87
C ALA A 297 -10.51 12.48 11.26
N ALA A 298 -9.94 11.62 12.11
CA ALA A 298 -10.42 11.37 13.45
C ALA A 298 -10.31 12.61 14.34
N LYS A 299 -9.21 13.36 14.24
CA LYS A 299 -8.98 14.61 14.96
C LYS A 299 -10.08 15.65 14.68
N SER A 300 -10.55 15.75 13.43
CA SER A 300 -11.62 16.71 13.08
C SER A 300 -12.97 16.36 13.69
N HIS A 301 -13.14 15.12 14.17
CA HIS A 301 -14.35 14.62 14.83
C HIS A 301 -14.16 14.30 16.32
N ALA A 302 -13.00 14.68 16.89
CA ALA A 302 -12.63 14.41 18.27
C ALA A 302 -12.67 12.90 18.65
N VAL A 303 -12.43 12.01 17.68
CA VAL A 303 -12.32 10.57 17.92
C VAL A 303 -10.89 10.26 18.32
N PRO A 304 -10.64 9.65 19.49
CA PRO A 304 -9.29 9.25 19.90
C PRO A 304 -8.71 8.18 18.98
N VAL A 305 -7.38 8.24 18.78
CA VAL A 305 -6.66 7.36 17.88
C VAL A 305 -5.57 6.60 18.60
N LEU A 306 -5.61 5.28 18.52
CA LEU A 306 -4.53 4.40 18.96
C LEU A 306 -3.82 3.80 17.73
N VAL A 307 -2.49 3.79 17.78
CA VAL A 307 -1.69 3.15 16.74
C VAL A 307 -0.95 1.95 17.32
N LEU A 308 -1.16 0.78 16.71
CA LEU A 308 -0.38 -0.43 16.99
C LEU A 308 0.56 -0.63 15.79
N ALA A 309 1.85 -0.32 15.95
CA ALA A 309 2.80 -0.40 14.85
C ALA A 309 3.89 -1.44 15.09
N GLY A 310 4.47 -1.97 14.03
CA GLY A 310 5.61 -2.88 14.12
C GLY A 310 6.77 -2.24 14.87
N GLN A 311 7.09 -1.00 14.51
CA GLN A 311 8.03 -0.12 15.21
C GLN A 311 7.45 1.29 15.31
N VAL A 312 7.75 2.00 16.39
CA VAL A 312 7.41 3.42 16.59
C VAL A 312 8.72 4.20 16.73
N THR A 313 8.96 5.13 15.81
CA THR A 313 10.16 5.99 15.83
C THR A 313 9.84 7.46 16.09
N LEU A 314 8.56 7.82 16.09
CA LEU A 314 8.09 9.17 16.39
C LEU A 314 8.11 9.46 17.90
N ALA A 315 8.52 10.68 18.25
CA ALA A 315 8.45 11.17 19.61
C ALA A 315 6.99 11.53 20.00
N PRO A 316 6.62 11.44 21.30
CA PRO A 316 5.27 11.74 21.77
C PRO A 316 4.70 13.10 21.33
N PRO A 317 5.45 14.21 21.28
CA PRO A 317 4.94 15.47 20.77
C PRO A 317 4.45 15.42 19.32
N ALA A 318 5.19 14.73 18.43
CA ALA A 318 4.81 14.58 17.03
C ALA A 318 3.53 13.74 16.87
N LEU A 319 3.36 12.70 17.69
CA LEU A 319 2.15 11.88 17.72
C LEU A 319 0.94 12.75 18.11
N HIS A 320 1.06 13.54 19.17
CA HIS A 320 -0.02 14.41 19.63
C HIS A 320 -0.39 15.49 18.62
N GLU A 321 0.61 16.09 17.97
CA GLU A 321 0.38 17.07 16.90
C GLU A 321 -0.39 16.47 15.73
N ALA A 322 -0.08 15.22 15.37
CA ALA A 322 -0.79 14.45 14.35
C ALA A 322 -2.21 14.00 14.76
N GLY A 323 -2.62 14.18 16.02
CA GLY A 323 -3.91 13.73 16.55
C GLY A 323 -3.93 12.28 17.00
N ILE A 324 -2.76 11.67 17.20
CA ILE A 324 -2.61 10.30 17.72
C ILE A 324 -2.57 10.37 19.25
N THR A 325 -3.53 9.70 19.89
CA THR A 325 -3.66 9.66 21.35
C THR A 325 -2.55 8.84 22.01
N ALA A 326 -2.27 7.66 21.44
CA ALA A 326 -1.16 6.80 21.87
C ALA A 326 -0.69 5.88 20.72
N ALA A 327 0.59 5.50 20.78
CA ALA A 327 1.18 4.55 19.84
C ALA A 327 1.98 3.49 20.60
N TYR A 328 1.84 2.24 20.19
CA TYR A 328 2.45 1.08 20.82
C TYR A 328 3.28 0.28 19.80
N SER A 329 4.50 -0.09 20.21
CA SER A 329 5.44 -0.81 19.38
C SER A 329 5.34 -2.32 19.59
N LEU A 330 5.10 -3.04 18.49
CA LEU A 330 5.08 -4.51 18.48
C LEU A 330 6.45 -5.11 18.80
N SER A 331 7.53 -4.46 18.32
CA SER A 331 8.90 -4.91 18.59
C SER A 331 9.28 -4.76 20.06
N GLU A 332 8.79 -3.73 20.75
CA GLU A 332 8.95 -3.56 22.19
C GLU A 332 8.14 -4.60 22.97
N TYR A 333 6.88 -4.83 22.55
CA TYR A 333 6.02 -5.86 23.15
C TYR A 333 6.64 -7.25 23.02
N ALA A 334 7.12 -7.61 21.83
CA ALA A 334 7.72 -8.91 21.54
C ALA A 334 9.14 -9.06 22.11
N GLY A 335 9.78 -7.95 22.51
CA GLY A 335 11.16 -7.87 22.99
C GLY A 335 12.22 -7.80 21.89
N THR A 336 11.93 -8.20 20.66
CA THR A 336 12.82 -8.08 19.49
C THR A 336 12.04 -7.91 18.19
N VAL A 337 12.64 -7.22 17.21
CA VAL A 337 12.07 -7.08 15.86
C VAL A 337 11.89 -8.46 15.19
N ALA A 338 12.89 -9.34 15.32
CA ALA A 338 12.82 -10.67 14.71
C ALA A 338 11.62 -11.50 15.20
N ARG A 339 11.33 -11.43 16.50
CA ARG A 339 10.17 -12.11 17.08
C ARG A 339 8.86 -11.46 16.66
N ALA A 340 8.81 -10.13 16.61
CA ALA A 340 7.66 -9.38 16.13
C ALA A 340 7.29 -9.77 14.68
N ILE A 341 8.28 -9.97 13.81
CA ILE A 341 8.08 -10.39 12.42
C ILE A 341 7.67 -11.86 12.33
N LYS A 342 8.37 -12.77 13.04
CA LYS A 342 8.15 -14.22 12.92
C LYS A 342 6.74 -14.64 13.32
N ASP A 343 6.22 -14.06 14.41
CA ASP A 343 4.93 -14.43 14.99
C ASP A 343 3.96 -13.23 14.97
N ALA A 344 4.01 -12.41 13.92
CA ALA A 344 3.41 -11.09 13.84
C ALA A 344 1.92 -11.06 14.25
N ALA A 345 1.10 -11.99 13.78
CA ALA A 345 -0.32 -12.06 14.12
C ALA A 345 -0.55 -12.31 15.62
N ALA A 346 0.15 -13.28 16.20
CA ALA A 346 0.04 -13.61 17.62
C ALA A 346 0.54 -12.46 18.51
N GLN A 347 1.66 -11.81 18.12
CA GLN A 347 2.20 -10.66 18.85
C GLN A 347 1.25 -9.46 18.78
N LEU A 348 0.67 -9.19 17.61
CA LEU A 348 -0.26 -8.08 17.41
C LEU A 348 -1.57 -8.31 18.19
N SER A 349 -2.09 -9.53 18.18
CA SER A 349 -3.24 -9.92 18.99
C SER A 349 -2.95 -9.76 20.49
N GLY A 350 -1.77 -10.16 20.97
CA GLY A 350 -1.36 -9.96 22.37
C GLY A 350 -1.19 -8.49 22.74
N LEU A 351 -0.57 -7.67 21.88
CA LEU A 351 -0.44 -6.24 22.08
C LEU A 351 -1.81 -5.56 22.15
N SER A 352 -2.71 -5.90 21.24
CA SER A 352 -4.08 -5.40 21.20
C SER A 352 -4.85 -5.73 22.49
N ALA A 353 -4.75 -6.97 22.99
CA ALA A 353 -5.37 -7.36 24.25
C ALA A 353 -4.85 -6.52 25.43
N ARG A 354 -3.51 -6.37 25.54
CA ARG A 354 -2.91 -5.53 26.58
C ARG A 354 -3.42 -4.09 26.49
N THR A 355 -3.43 -3.50 25.30
CA THR A 355 -3.91 -2.13 25.09
C THR A 355 -5.38 -1.97 25.48
N ALA A 356 -6.24 -2.92 25.08
CA ALA A 356 -7.66 -2.92 25.45
C ALA A 356 -7.89 -3.02 26.96
N ALA A 357 -7.08 -3.82 27.67
CA ALA A 357 -7.15 -3.98 29.12
C ALA A 357 -6.67 -2.74 29.91
N GLU A 358 -5.74 -1.97 29.33
CA GLU A 358 -5.13 -0.80 29.99
C GLU A 358 -5.95 0.48 29.83
N LEU A 359 -6.68 0.63 28.71
CA LEU A 359 -7.38 1.85 28.31
C LEU A 359 -8.44 2.35 29.31
N TRP A 360 -8.97 1.48 30.18
CA TRP A 360 -10.11 1.77 31.07
C TRP A 360 -9.79 1.48 32.52
N LYS A 361 -8.50 1.43 32.88
CA LYS A 361 -8.05 1.21 34.26
C LYS A 361 -7.93 2.49 35.10
N GLU A 362 -8.40 3.65 34.58
CA GLU A 362 -8.44 4.91 35.34
C GLU A 362 -9.80 5.20 35.96
#